data_1cf744fc776d871642262d37f0fb1a64
#
_entry.id   1cf744fc776d871642262d37f0fb1a64
#
_cell.length_a   1.000
_cell.length_b   1.000
_cell.length_c   1.000
_cell.angle_alpha   90.00
_cell.angle_beta   90.00
_cell.angle_gamma   90.00
#
_symmetry.space_group_name_H-M   'P 1'
#
loop_
_entity.id
_entity.type
_entity.pdbx_description
1 polymer ?
#
loop_
_entity_poly.entity_id
_entity_poly.type
_entity_poly.pdbx_seq_one_letter_code
_entity_poly.pdbx_strand_id
1 'polypeptide(L)'
;MNVKIPHQTFNTAVQDGSVGAKLARILEAIKPEAAYFTEHNGQRGAVLIVELPDASKIPVLAEPWFLTFQADVEFRIATTPEDLKRSDIDKIGKQWS
;
A
#
# COMPACT_ATOMS: atom_id res chain seq x y z
N MET A 1 0.88 2.00 -2.60
CA MET A 1 0.28 0.65 -2.49
C MET A 1 -1.16 0.79 -2.04
N ASN A 2 -2.07 0.24 -2.82
CA ASN A 2 -3.49 0.22 -2.49
C ASN A 2 -3.92 -1.20 -2.18
N VAL A 3 -4.62 -1.38 -1.06
CA VAL A 3 -5.10 -2.68 -0.61
C VAL A 3 -6.62 -2.64 -0.58
N LYS A 4 -7.24 -3.67 -1.14
CA LYS A 4 -8.68 -3.83 -1.12
C LYS A 4 -9.00 -5.14 -0.39
N ILE A 5 -9.77 -5.05 0.67
CA ILE A 5 -9.95 -6.15 1.62
C ILE A 5 -11.38 -6.69 1.51
N PRO A 6 -11.55 -8.01 1.24
CA PRO A 6 -12.89 -8.59 1.20
C PRO A 6 -13.62 -8.45 2.53
N HIS A 7 -14.94 -8.21 2.45
CA HIS A 7 -15.77 -8.08 3.64
C HIS A 7 -15.67 -9.30 4.54
N GLN A 8 -15.73 -10.49 3.96
CA GLN A 8 -15.83 -11.74 4.73
C GLN A 8 -14.62 -11.96 5.64
N THR A 9 -13.42 -11.84 5.09
CA THR A 9 -12.20 -12.09 5.85
C THR A 9 -11.98 -11.06 6.94
N PHE A 10 -12.22 -9.80 6.62
CA PHE A 10 -12.07 -8.74 7.61
C PHE A 10 -13.15 -8.82 8.68
N ASN A 11 -14.41 -9.04 8.28
CA ASN A 11 -15.51 -9.18 9.24
C ASN A 11 -15.26 -10.33 10.21
N THR A 12 -14.77 -11.46 9.73
CA THR A 12 -14.42 -12.60 10.59
C THR A 12 -13.39 -12.18 11.63
N ALA A 13 -12.35 -11.45 11.23
CA ALA A 13 -11.32 -10.98 12.15
C ALA A 13 -11.85 -9.95 13.16
N VAL A 14 -12.79 -9.10 12.73
CA VAL A 14 -13.47 -8.16 13.66
C VAL A 14 -14.30 -8.92 14.68
N GLN A 15 -15.09 -9.89 14.21
CA GLN A 15 -16.01 -10.64 15.06
C GLN A 15 -15.30 -11.53 16.08
N ASP A 16 -14.17 -12.12 15.69
CA ASP A 16 -13.40 -12.97 16.61
C ASP A 16 -12.37 -12.19 17.45
N GLY A 17 -12.28 -10.87 17.24
CA GLY A 17 -11.41 -10.01 18.02
C GLY A 17 -9.95 -10.02 17.60
N SER A 18 -9.59 -10.65 16.47
CA SER A 18 -8.19 -10.79 16.03
C SER A 18 -7.71 -9.68 15.10
N VAL A 19 -8.61 -8.79 14.65
CA VAL A 19 -8.28 -7.80 13.60
C VAL A 19 -7.14 -6.88 14.01
N GLY A 20 -7.14 -6.39 15.25
CA GLY A 20 -6.10 -5.47 15.71
C GLY A 20 -4.73 -6.10 15.70
N ALA A 21 -4.60 -7.34 16.19
CA ALA A 21 -3.34 -8.07 16.19
C ALA A 21 -2.87 -8.39 14.77
N LYS A 22 -3.79 -8.76 13.89
CA LYS A 22 -3.45 -9.05 12.48
C LYS A 22 -2.94 -7.81 11.76
N LEU A 23 -3.61 -6.67 11.90
CA LEU A 23 -3.17 -5.42 11.30
C LEU A 23 -1.84 -4.95 11.88
N ALA A 24 -1.67 -5.03 13.19
CA ALA A 24 -0.42 -4.67 13.84
C ALA A 24 0.75 -5.50 13.33
N ARG A 25 0.55 -6.80 13.14
CA ARG A 25 1.58 -7.70 12.61
C ARG A 25 1.97 -7.33 11.19
N ILE A 26 0.99 -7.02 10.34
CA ILE A 26 1.26 -6.60 8.96
C ILE A 26 2.05 -5.29 8.94
N LEU A 27 1.58 -4.28 9.67
CA LEU A 27 2.22 -2.97 9.68
C LEU A 27 3.63 -3.01 10.26
N GLU A 28 3.86 -3.85 11.28
CA GLU A 28 5.18 -4.08 11.84
C GLU A 28 6.14 -4.71 10.80
N ALA A 29 5.63 -5.64 10.00
CA ALA A 29 6.43 -6.33 9.00
C ALA A 29 6.80 -5.43 7.81
N ILE A 30 5.85 -4.62 7.34
CA ILE A 30 6.07 -3.82 6.13
C ILE A 30 6.58 -2.40 6.41
N LYS A 31 6.38 -1.89 7.61
CA LYS A 31 6.88 -0.58 8.06
C LYS A 31 6.66 0.54 7.05
N PRO A 32 5.40 0.86 6.72
CA PRO A 32 5.14 1.90 5.74
C PRO A 32 5.53 3.28 6.27
N GLU A 33 5.89 4.20 5.36
CA GLU A 33 6.10 5.61 5.70
C GLU A 33 4.80 6.27 6.17
N ALA A 34 3.68 5.87 5.57
CA ALA A 34 2.35 6.33 5.94
C ALA A 34 1.34 5.24 5.61
N ALA A 35 0.30 5.13 6.43
CA ALA A 35 -0.78 4.17 6.24
C ALA A 35 -2.11 4.83 6.57
N TYR A 36 -3.08 4.69 5.66
CA TYR A 36 -4.42 5.20 5.83
C TYR A 36 -5.41 4.11 5.51
N PHE A 37 -6.43 3.95 6.35
CA PHE A 37 -7.53 3.04 6.08
C PHE A 37 -8.68 3.85 5.50
N THR A 38 -9.27 3.33 4.44
CA THR A 38 -10.33 4.01 3.70
C THR A 38 -11.29 2.98 3.12
N GLU A 39 -12.22 3.43 2.30
CA GLU A 39 -13.04 2.54 1.51
C GLU A 39 -12.63 2.59 0.04
N HIS A 40 -12.94 1.54 -0.69
CA HIS A 40 -12.73 1.45 -2.13
C HIS A 40 -13.94 0.77 -2.74
N ASN A 41 -14.78 1.56 -3.43
CA ASN A 41 -16.06 1.10 -3.98
C ASN A 41 -16.93 0.38 -2.95
N GLY A 42 -16.98 0.92 -1.73
CA GLY A 42 -17.78 0.35 -0.65
C GLY A 42 -17.14 -0.80 0.09
N GLN A 43 -15.94 -1.23 -0.28
CA GLN A 43 -15.16 -2.22 0.46
C GLN A 43 -14.09 -1.54 1.28
N ARG A 44 -13.71 -2.20 2.38
CA ARG A 44 -12.59 -1.72 3.19
C ARG A 44 -11.31 -1.74 2.38
N GLY A 45 -10.48 -0.74 2.58
CA GLY A 45 -9.20 -0.64 1.91
C GLY A 45 -8.18 0.10 2.72
N ALA A 46 -6.97 0.13 2.19
CA ALA A 46 -5.88 0.88 2.77
C ALA A 46 -5.04 1.49 1.66
N VAL A 47 -4.51 2.67 1.94
CA VAL A 47 -3.51 3.32 1.08
C VAL A 47 -2.25 3.43 1.91
N LEU A 48 -1.16 2.88 1.40
CA LEU A 48 0.11 2.88 2.12
C LEU A 48 1.20 3.43 1.21
N ILE A 49 2.05 4.24 1.79
CA ILE A 49 3.26 4.72 1.14
C ILE A 49 4.40 3.85 1.65
N VAL A 50 5.04 3.14 0.74
CA VAL A 50 6.10 2.20 1.08
C VAL A 50 7.33 2.47 0.23
N GLU A 51 8.50 2.13 0.77
CA GLU A 51 9.73 2.08 0.00
C GLU A 51 9.83 0.75 -0.71
N LEU A 52 10.14 0.79 -2.01
CA LEU A 52 10.34 -0.40 -2.82
C LEU A 52 11.70 -0.30 -3.49
N PRO A 53 12.78 -0.74 -2.83
CA PRO A 53 14.13 -0.60 -3.37
C PRO A 53 14.37 -1.44 -4.63
N ASP A 54 13.70 -2.59 -4.73
CA ASP A 54 13.74 -3.42 -5.93
C ASP A 54 12.52 -4.35 -6.00
N ALA A 55 12.33 -4.98 -7.15
CA ALA A 55 11.15 -5.81 -7.41
C ALA A 55 11.04 -7.03 -6.49
N SER A 56 12.16 -7.51 -5.95
CA SER A 56 12.12 -8.67 -5.05
C SER A 56 11.40 -8.39 -3.73
N LYS A 57 11.18 -7.12 -3.41
CA LYS A 57 10.46 -6.70 -2.19
C LYS A 57 8.96 -6.67 -2.37
N ILE A 58 8.45 -6.83 -3.59
CA ILE A 58 7.00 -6.85 -3.81
C ILE A 58 6.29 -7.93 -2.98
N PRO A 59 6.75 -9.19 -2.98
CA PRO A 59 6.11 -10.21 -2.14
C PRO A 59 6.17 -9.90 -0.64
N VAL A 60 7.26 -9.31 -0.18
CA VAL A 60 7.40 -8.92 1.23
C VAL A 60 6.28 -7.96 1.64
N LEU A 61 5.90 -7.04 0.74
CA LEU A 61 4.88 -6.03 1.00
C LEU A 61 3.46 -6.56 0.76
N ALA A 62 3.28 -7.42 -0.24
CA ALA A 62 1.95 -7.86 -0.67
C ALA A 62 1.44 -9.11 0.04
N GLU A 63 2.31 -10.11 0.24
CA GLU A 63 1.90 -11.40 0.78
C GLU A 63 1.25 -11.34 2.18
N PRO A 64 1.68 -10.47 3.10
CA PRO A 64 0.97 -10.34 4.36
C PRO A 64 -0.52 -10.03 4.22
N TRP A 65 -0.88 -9.22 3.22
CA TRP A 65 -2.28 -8.89 2.93
C TRP A 65 -3.01 -10.03 2.24
N PHE A 66 -2.35 -10.69 1.27
CA PHE A 66 -2.92 -11.84 0.59
C PHE A 66 -3.25 -12.96 1.55
N LEU A 67 -2.29 -13.32 2.38
CA LEU A 67 -2.41 -14.49 3.26
C LEU A 67 -3.29 -14.22 4.47
N THR A 68 -3.28 -13.00 5.00
CA THR A 68 -4.07 -12.69 6.19
C THR A 68 -5.53 -12.43 5.84
N PHE A 69 -5.80 -11.69 4.77
CA PHE A 69 -7.16 -11.25 4.46
C PHE A 69 -7.65 -11.65 3.08
N GLN A 70 -6.87 -12.33 2.28
CA GLN A 70 -7.18 -12.61 0.87
C GLN A 70 -7.46 -11.32 0.10
N ALA A 71 -6.71 -10.28 0.42
CA ALA A 71 -6.87 -8.96 -0.15
C ALA A 71 -6.28 -8.88 -1.56
N ASP A 72 -6.75 -7.89 -2.32
CA ASP A 72 -6.12 -7.47 -3.57
C ASP A 72 -5.14 -6.35 -3.26
N VAL A 73 -3.98 -6.37 -3.91
CA VAL A 73 -2.95 -5.35 -3.71
C VAL A 73 -2.52 -4.81 -5.06
N GLU A 74 -2.54 -3.49 -5.18
CA GLU A 74 -2.03 -2.78 -6.35
C GLU A 74 -0.85 -1.91 -5.96
N PHE A 75 0.16 -1.85 -6.82
CA PHE A 75 1.30 -0.96 -6.65
C PHE A 75 1.28 0.12 -7.72
N ARG A 76 1.55 1.34 -7.29
CA ARG A 76 1.80 2.46 -8.19
C ARG A 76 3.11 3.10 -7.78
N ILE A 77 3.94 3.39 -8.77
CA ILE A 77 5.16 4.16 -8.53
C ILE A 77 4.73 5.61 -8.38
N ALA A 78 5.18 6.23 -7.29
CA ALA A 78 4.89 7.63 -7.02
C ALA A 78 6.18 8.43 -6.94
N THR A 79 6.13 9.67 -7.37
CA THR A 79 7.24 10.59 -7.25
C THR A 79 6.91 11.67 -6.22
N THR A 80 7.90 12.01 -5.41
CA THR A 80 7.79 13.12 -4.47
C THR A 80 8.06 14.44 -5.22
N PRO A 81 7.71 15.59 -4.62
CA PRO A 81 8.14 16.88 -5.18
C PRO A 81 9.66 16.97 -5.37
N GLU A 82 10.42 16.39 -4.46
CA GLU A 82 11.88 16.35 -4.56
C GLU A 82 12.36 15.51 -5.75
N ASP A 83 11.67 14.39 -6.02
CA ASP A 83 11.96 13.56 -7.18
C ASP A 83 11.72 14.31 -8.49
N LEU A 84 10.62 15.06 -8.56
CA LEU A 84 10.33 15.91 -9.72
C LEU A 84 11.43 16.95 -9.93
N LYS A 85 11.89 17.55 -8.85
CA LYS A 85 12.98 18.52 -8.89
C LYS A 85 14.27 17.89 -9.42
N ARG A 86 14.63 16.72 -8.91
CA ARG A 86 15.83 16.01 -9.35
C ARG A 86 15.77 15.57 -10.81
N SER A 87 14.56 15.37 -11.35
CA SER A 87 14.38 15.02 -12.75
C SER A 87 14.69 16.18 -13.69
N ASP A 88 14.79 17.41 -13.14
CA ASP A 88 14.99 18.63 -13.92
C ASP A 88 13.86 18.82 -14.95
N ILE A 89 12.64 18.74 -14.48
CA ILE A 89 11.44 18.74 -15.33
C ILE A 89 11.33 20.00 -16.19
N ASP A 90 11.84 21.14 -15.71
CA ASP A 90 11.80 22.39 -16.48
C ASP A 90 12.67 22.27 -17.74
N LYS A 91 13.82 21.62 -17.62
CA LYS A 91 14.70 21.34 -18.76
C LYS A 91 14.02 20.39 -19.75
N ILE A 92 13.35 19.38 -19.24
CA ILE A 92 12.57 18.43 -20.05
C ILE A 92 11.49 19.21 -20.83
N GLY A 93 10.76 20.11 -20.15
CA GLY A 93 9.75 20.94 -20.78
C GLY A 93 10.30 21.79 -21.94
N LYS A 94 11.46 22.39 -21.75
CA LYS A 94 12.11 23.16 -22.81
C LYS A 94 12.50 22.30 -24.00
N GLN A 95 12.96 21.07 -23.74
CA GLN A 95 13.35 20.13 -24.78
C GLN A 95 12.15 19.74 -25.66
N TRP A 96 10.94 19.76 -25.11
CA TRP A 96 9.71 19.34 -25.78
C TRP A 96 8.80 20.51 -26.17
N SER A 97 9.30 21.73 -26.09
CA SER A 97 8.51 22.91 -26.45
C SER A 97 8.44 23.14 -27.97
#